data_c8b03be2c5b4262d9e187081d3603008
#
_entry.id   c8b03be2c5b4262d9e187081d3603008
#
_cell.length_a   1.000
_cell.length_b   1.000
_cell.length_c   1.000
_cell.angle_alpha   90.00
_cell.angle_beta   90.00
_cell.angle_gamma   90.00
#
_symmetry.space_group_name_H-M   'P 1'
#
loop_
_entity.id
_entity.type
_entity.pdbx_description
1 polymer ?
#
loop_
_entity_poly.entity_id
_entity_poly.type
_entity_poly.pdbx_seq_one_letter_code
_entity_poly.pdbx_strand_id
1 'polypeptide(L)'
;MRRGILFLVSIIGVCAISLGQQKLPNTLLWKISGKGLAKPSYLFGSIHLSDERVFNLGDSVYQAIAKTDGLAIEINPDEIGAYAIKEFMGAEETNAKKIVDILPSESFKEYAALLEKKLGKPAKDINTVDVLNGKNKWMSNYMTEGSMSSFLDAWLYQLARKQGKWLGGIEDIQDYESAKDGTFGITDIKELLLTDEKPQIDKSIETIINIYLRQNIDSIEMSMRTPDSSGFEKSMVRRNIKMARRIDSLMQIRTMFFTVGSAHLSGMYGLINLLRNKGFILEPVYSSSYIHAKKYQVKEKPIEWTEVKHKNYRFLTQGNPAFTKMYGIMDMHFYFDIAEFAAYTIFSIPINLSNRNKDSLLNQMRDNIFGESGEPTEEKFSRSGYEGKEYTMDEDGQYMRIQMVPYENMLLMAMVNGQNPAKISPENIRKFFNSIEIYPVTTAQIDSSSFYHFSINKNGLSFTSPTN
;
A
#
# COMPACT_ATOMS: atom_id res chain seq x y z
N MET A 1 55.49 -56.59 40.82
CA MET A 1 54.35 -55.74 41.14
C MET A 1 54.43 -54.53 40.23
N ARG A 2 53.63 -54.50 39.14
CA ARG A 2 53.44 -53.33 38.30
C ARG A 2 51.96 -53.25 37.97
N ARG A 3 51.25 -52.22 38.52
CA ARG A 3 49.88 -51.95 38.33
C ARG A 3 49.72 -51.24 36.98
N GLY A 4 49.03 -51.86 36.05
CA GLY A 4 48.61 -51.22 34.81
C GLY A 4 47.26 -50.41 35.02
N ILE A 5 47.32 -49.14 34.71
CA ILE A 5 46.15 -48.27 34.71
C ILE A 5 45.54 -48.36 33.33
N LEU A 6 44.29 -48.89 33.23
CA LEU A 6 43.48 -48.83 32.02
C LEU A 6 42.89 -47.42 31.93
N PHE A 7 43.23 -46.67 30.86
CA PHE A 7 42.59 -45.45 30.48
C PHE A 7 41.36 -45.81 29.61
N LEU A 8 40.18 -45.59 30.15
CA LEU A 8 38.93 -45.67 29.38
C LEU A 8 38.74 -44.35 28.66
N VAL A 9 39.00 -44.30 27.36
CA VAL A 9 38.67 -43.13 26.52
C VAL A 9 37.22 -43.22 26.10
N SER A 10 36.36 -42.44 26.78
CA SER A 10 34.96 -42.25 26.36
C SER A 10 34.95 -41.38 25.10
N ILE A 11 34.72 -41.98 23.94
CA ILE A 11 34.39 -41.26 22.70
C ILE A 11 32.96 -40.74 22.83
N ILE A 12 32.80 -39.49 23.23
CA ILE A 12 31.57 -38.77 23.09
C ILE A 12 31.45 -38.41 21.60
N GLY A 13 30.70 -39.22 20.86
CA GLY A 13 30.32 -38.89 19.50
C GLY A 13 29.42 -37.68 19.51
N VAL A 14 29.98 -36.51 19.22
CA VAL A 14 29.19 -35.32 18.85
C VAL A 14 28.58 -35.62 17.49
N CYS A 15 27.33 -36.10 17.47
CA CYS A 15 26.52 -36.04 16.27
C CYS A 15 26.36 -34.57 15.92
N ALA A 16 27.20 -34.06 15.05
CA ALA A 16 26.90 -32.82 14.33
C ALA A 16 25.64 -33.07 13.48
N ILE A 17 24.51 -32.73 14.04
CA ILE A 17 23.27 -32.64 13.26
C ILE A 17 23.56 -31.54 12.24
N SER A 18 23.91 -31.96 11.03
CA SER A 18 23.91 -31.09 9.87
C SER A 18 22.47 -30.57 9.76
N LEU A 19 22.23 -29.34 10.20
CA LEU A 19 20.99 -28.60 9.97
C LEU A 19 20.93 -28.25 8.50
N GLY A 20 20.88 -29.25 7.64
CA GLY A 20 20.38 -29.07 6.29
C GLY A 20 18.96 -28.53 6.39
N GLN A 21 18.71 -27.38 5.78
CA GLN A 21 17.38 -26.79 5.74
C GLN A 21 16.38 -27.85 5.27
N GLN A 22 15.51 -28.30 6.18
CA GLN A 22 14.52 -29.32 5.83
C GLN A 22 13.58 -28.74 4.79
N LYS A 23 13.49 -29.37 3.63
CA LYS A 23 12.57 -28.97 2.56
C LYS A 23 11.14 -28.88 3.12
N LEU A 24 10.54 -27.73 2.95
CA LEU A 24 9.17 -27.50 3.43
C LEU A 24 8.14 -28.15 2.49
N PRO A 25 7.02 -28.64 3.03
CA PRO A 25 5.93 -29.15 2.22
C PRO A 25 5.35 -28.09 1.27
N ASN A 26 4.87 -28.52 0.11
CA ASN A 26 4.23 -27.65 -0.86
C ASN A 26 2.82 -27.25 -0.37
N THR A 27 2.74 -26.20 0.40
CA THR A 27 1.52 -25.55 0.84
C THR A 27 1.79 -24.10 1.17
N LEU A 28 0.80 -23.26 0.92
CA LEU A 28 0.82 -21.84 1.28
C LEU A 28 0.18 -21.58 2.66
N LEU A 29 -0.60 -22.54 3.20
CA LEU A 29 -1.32 -22.37 4.45
C LEU A 29 -0.70 -23.20 5.56
N TRP A 30 -0.41 -22.53 6.68
CA TRP A 30 0.18 -23.11 7.88
C TRP A 30 -0.64 -22.80 9.10
N LYS A 31 -0.95 -23.84 9.90
CA LYS A 31 -1.60 -23.71 11.20
C LYS A 31 -0.53 -23.44 12.26
N ILE A 32 -0.78 -22.47 13.12
CA ILE A 32 0.09 -22.08 14.24
C ILE A 32 -0.59 -22.47 15.55
N SER A 33 0.07 -23.28 16.35
CA SER A 33 -0.42 -23.74 17.66
C SER A 33 0.71 -23.84 18.68
N GLY A 34 0.43 -24.32 19.89
CA GLY A 34 1.43 -24.46 20.96
C GLY A 34 1.65 -23.14 21.73
N LYS A 35 2.72 -23.10 22.53
CA LYS A 35 3.11 -21.94 23.35
C LYS A 35 1.95 -21.33 24.17
N GLY A 36 1.03 -22.15 24.68
CA GLY A 36 -0.09 -21.70 25.50
C GLY A 36 -1.28 -21.11 24.75
N LEU A 37 -1.27 -21.11 23.43
CA LEU A 37 -2.42 -20.67 22.65
C LEU A 37 -3.65 -21.58 22.88
N ALA A 38 -4.77 -20.98 23.27
CA ALA A 38 -6.03 -21.70 23.50
C ALA A 38 -6.66 -22.23 22.19
N LYS A 39 -6.47 -21.52 21.09
CA LYS A 39 -6.95 -21.87 19.75
C LYS A 39 -5.87 -21.55 18.72
N PRO A 40 -5.84 -22.28 17.59
CA PRO A 40 -4.85 -22.03 16.55
C PRO A 40 -5.08 -20.71 15.81
N SER A 41 -4.00 -20.14 15.35
CA SER A 41 -3.95 -19.11 14.31
C SER A 41 -3.41 -19.70 13.01
N TYR A 42 -3.40 -18.90 11.93
CA TYR A 42 -2.96 -19.37 10.62
C TYR A 42 -2.05 -18.35 9.95
N LEU A 43 -1.07 -18.87 9.19
CA LEU A 43 -0.15 -18.09 8.35
C LEU A 43 -0.32 -18.54 6.91
N PHE A 44 -0.59 -17.62 6.01
CA PHE A 44 -0.82 -17.86 4.59
C PHE A 44 0.16 -17.06 3.74
N GLY A 45 0.77 -17.73 2.76
CA GLY A 45 1.60 -17.10 1.75
C GLY A 45 0.75 -16.61 0.59
N SER A 46 0.72 -15.31 0.39
CA SER A 46 0.06 -14.64 -0.73
C SER A 46 1.03 -14.25 -1.84
N ILE A 47 0.49 -13.58 -2.84
CA ILE A 47 1.24 -12.94 -3.91
C ILE A 47 0.52 -11.63 -4.29
N HIS A 48 1.29 -10.56 -4.47
CA HIS A 48 0.74 -9.23 -4.75
C HIS A 48 0.38 -9.04 -6.23
N LEU A 49 -0.48 -9.92 -6.75
CA LEU A 49 -0.94 -9.90 -8.14
C LEU A 49 -2.47 -9.93 -8.20
N SER A 50 -3.02 -9.31 -9.26
CA SER A 50 -4.46 -9.32 -9.58
C SER A 50 -4.84 -10.34 -10.67
N ASP A 51 -3.93 -11.24 -11.03
CA ASP A 51 -4.19 -12.36 -11.94
C ASP A 51 -5.20 -13.34 -11.31
N GLU A 52 -6.30 -13.64 -12.02
CA GLU A 52 -7.39 -14.46 -11.47
C GLU A 52 -6.97 -15.88 -11.07
N ARG A 53 -5.91 -16.43 -11.66
CA ARG A 53 -5.43 -17.78 -11.34
C ARG A 53 -4.99 -17.92 -9.89
N VAL A 54 -4.39 -16.85 -9.31
CA VAL A 54 -3.93 -16.87 -7.91
C VAL A 54 -5.07 -16.76 -6.90
N PHE A 55 -6.28 -16.41 -7.38
CA PHE A 55 -7.50 -16.35 -6.56
C PHE A 55 -8.27 -17.66 -6.52
N ASN A 56 -7.74 -18.74 -7.10
CA ASN A 56 -8.30 -20.07 -6.94
C ASN A 56 -7.77 -20.67 -5.64
N LEU A 57 -8.39 -20.31 -4.52
CA LEU A 57 -7.91 -20.65 -3.19
C LEU A 57 -8.45 -21.99 -2.70
N GLY A 58 -7.66 -22.68 -1.91
CA GLY A 58 -8.11 -23.91 -1.25
C GLY A 58 -9.22 -23.65 -0.23
N ASP A 59 -10.14 -24.60 -0.08
CA ASP A 59 -11.25 -24.53 0.88
C ASP A 59 -10.78 -24.33 2.33
N SER A 60 -9.62 -24.88 2.68
CA SER A 60 -8.99 -24.69 4.00
C SER A 60 -8.60 -23.24 4.30
N VAL A 61 -8.27 -22.42 3.26
CA VAL A 61 -7.96 -20.99 3.42
C VAL A 61 -9.20 -20.25 3.91
N TYR A 62 -10.33 -20.48 3.24
CA TYR A 62 -11.60 -19.86 3.63
C TYR A 62 -12.05 -20.31 5.04
N GLN A 63 -11.88 -21.60 5.35
CA GLN A 63 -12.18 -22.12 6.68
C GLN A 63 -11.28 -21.53 7.77
N ALA A 64 -9.99 -21.33 7.47
CA ALA A 64 -9.05 -20.70 8.39
C ALA A 64 -9.45 -19.25 8.68
N ILE A 65 -9.78 -18.48 7.63
CA ILE A 65 -10.29 -17.12 7.79
C ILE A 65 -11.57 -17.13 8.62
N ALA A 66 -12.52 -18.00 8.32
CA ALA A 66 -13.80 -18.08 9.05
C ALA A 66 -13.63 -18.37 10.56
N LYS A 67 -12.64 -19.19 10.92
CA LYS A 67 -12.38 -19.64 12.31
C LYS A 67 -11.58 -18.62 13.14
N THR A 68 -11.01 -17.57 12.55
CA THR A 68 -10.18 -16.59 13.26
C THR A 68 -10.97 -15.32 13.58
N ASP A 69 -10.56 -14.61 14.63
CA ASP A 69 -11.19 -13.37 15.09
C ASP A 69 -10.65 -12.14 14.35
N GLY A 70 -9.45 -12.25 13.78
CA GLY A 70 -8.81 -11.17 13.04
C GLY A 70 -8.02 -11.64 11.83
N LEU A 71 -7.73 -10.70 10.93
CA LEU A 71 -6.82 -10.85 9.82
C LEU A 71 -5.80 -9.72 9.85
N ALA A 72 -4.53 -10.06 9.63
CA ALA A 72 -3.47 -9.06 9.43
C ALA A 72 -2.72 -9.35 8.12
N ILE A 73 -2.50 -8.29 7.36
CA ILE A 73 -1.61 -8.27 6.18
C ILE A 73 -0.24 -7.71 6.55
N GLU A 74 0.67 -7.56 5.61
CA GLU A 74 1.99 -7.00 5.89
C GLU A 74 1.86 -5.57 6.43
N ILE A 75 1.37 -4.63 5.65
CA ILE A 75 1.24 -3.22 6.02
C ILE A 75 -0.23 -2.91 6.31
N ASN A 76 -0.50 -2.25 7.44
CA ASN A 76 -1.84 -1.76 7.74
C ASN A 76 -2.26 -0.71 6.69
N PRO A 77 -3.37 -0.90 5.96
CA PRO A 77 -3.83 0.08 4.97
C PRO A 77 -4.03 1.50 5.51
N ASP A 78 -4.42 1.64 6.77
CA ASP A 78 -4.58 2.95 7.41
C ASP A 78 -3.25 3.72 7.52
N GLU A 79 -2.11 3.02 7.54
CA GLU A 79 -0.78 3.65 7.57
C GLU A 79 -0.34 4.16 6.20
N ILE A 80 -0.87 3.57 5.12
CA ILE A 80 -0.53 3.95 3.74
C ILE A 80 -0.90 5.41 3.47
N GLY A 81 -2.05 5.85 4.00
CA GLY A 81 -2.50 7.24 3.85
C GLY A 81 -1.54 8.24 4.47
N ALA A 82 -1.13 8.00 5.71
CA ALA A 82 -0.18 8.86 6.42
C ALA A 82 1.19 8.90 5.71
N TYR A 83 1.60 7.75 5.19
CA TYR A 83 2.84 7.63 4.44
C TYR A 83 2.77 8.39 3.10
N ALA A 84 1.71 8.21 2.31
CA ALA A 84 1.52 8.90 1.05
C ALA A 84 1.53 10.43 1.22
N ILE A 85 0.91 10.94 2.29
CA ILE A 85 0.97 12.36 2.64
C ILE A 85 2.41 12.80 2.93
N LYS A 86 3.13 12.04 3.78
CA LYS A 86 4.52 12.34 4.14
C LYS A 86 5.44 12.36 2.90
N GLU A 87 5.29 11.39 2.01
CA GLU A 87 6.04 11.34 0.75
C GLU A 87 5.69 12.53 -0.15
N PHE A 88 4.40 12.85 -0.28
CA PHE A 88 3.95 14.01 -1.07
C PHE A 88 4.52 15.32 -0.53
N MET A 89 4.48 15.52 0.80
CA MET A 89 5.03 16.70 1.46
C MET A 89 6.56 16.74 1.43
N GLY A 90 7.21 15.57 1.60
CA GLY A 90 8.66 15.45 1.61
C GLY A 90 9.30 15.52 0.21
N ALA A 91 8.54 15.25 -0.84
CA ALA A 91 9.00 15.43 -2.22
C ALA A 91 9.27 16.91 -2.58
N GLU A 92 8.67 17.85 -1.86
CA GLU A 92 8.98 19.27 -1.97
C GLU A 92 10.21 19.69 -1.16
N GLU A 93 10.57 18.97 -0.10
CA GLU A 93 11.75 19.20 0.75
C GLU A 93 12.97 18.35 0.34
N THR A 94 13.41 18.45 -0.93
CA THR A 94 14.85 18.62 -1.24
C THR A 94 15.86 17.53 -0.88
N ASN A 95 15.56 16.24 -1.06
CA ASN A 95 16.64 15.26 -1.23
C ASN A 95 16.66 14.60 -2.62
N ALA A 96 15.92 15.16 -3.55
CA ALA A 96 15.93 14.75 -4.95
C ALA A 96 17.31 15.07 -5.55
N LYS A 97 18.22 14.11 -5.53
CA LYS A 97 19.53 14.26 -6.17
C LYS A 97 19.37 14.04 -7.67
N LYS A 98 20.03 14.87 -8.48
CA LYS A 98 20.07 14.66 -9.93
C LYS A 98 20.82 13.36 -10.23
N ILE A 99 20.33 12.60 -11.21
CA ILE A 99 20.94 11.32 -11.60
C ILE A 99 22.38 11.52 -12.09
N VAL A 100 22.65 12.64 -12.76
CA VAL A 100 23.99 13.02 -13.23
C VAL A 100 25.00 13.21 -12.10
N ASP A 101 24.54 13.59 -10.90
CA ASP A 101 25.40 13.81 -9.73
C ASP A 101 25.67 12.52 -8.91
N ILE A 102 24.87 11.49 -9.14
CA ILE A 102 24.93 10.25 -8.35
C ILE A 102 25.61 9.13 -9.12
N LEU A 103 25.38 9.03 -10.42
CA LEU A 103 25.91 7.97 -11.25
C LEU A 103 27.35 8.26 -11.67
N PRO A 104 28.20 7.23 -11.78
CA PRO A 104 29.47 7.35 -12.50
C PRO A 104 29.22 7.88 -13.93
N SER A 105 30.10 8.75 -14.42
CA SER A 105 29.93 9.42 -15.73
C SER A 105 29.69 8.44 -16.89
N GLU A 106 30.32 7.28 -16.88
CA GLU A 106 30.10 6.25 -17.91
C GLU A 106 28.70 5.66 -17.84
N SER A 107 28.22 5.35 -16.65
CA SER A 107 26.86 4.82 -16.43
C SER A 107 25.80 5.88 -16.79
N PHE A 108 26.04 7.16 -16.45
CA PHE A 108 25.13 8.22 -16.83
C PHE A 108 25.02 8.35 -18.37
N LYS A 109 26.14 8.31 -19.09
CA LYS A 109 26.12 8.34 -20.56
C LYS A 109 25.38 7.16 -21.17
N GLU A 110 25.53 5.96 -20.58
CA GLU A 110 24.88 4.74 -21.03
C GLU A 110 23.34 4.85 -20.93
N TYR A 111 22.82 5.42 -19.83
CA TYR A 111 21.37 5.43 -19.57
C TYR A 111 20.67 6.76 -19.92
N ALA A 112 21.40 7.85 -20.15
CA ALA A 112 20.84 9.18 -20.35
C ALA A 112 19.75 9.23 -21.43
N ALA A 113 20.05 8.76 -22.64
CA ALA A 113 19.09 8.79 -23.75
C ALA A 113 17.84 7.91 -23.50
N LEU A 114 18.01 6.78 -22.80
CA LEU A 114 16.91 5.88 -22.43
C LEU A 114 16.01 6.53 -21.39
N LEU A 115 16.59 7.19 -20.38
CA LEU A 115 15.86 7.90 -19.35
C LEU A 115 15.11 9.12 -19.92
N GLU A 116 15.73 9.89 -20.83
CA GLU A 116 15.05 11.00 -21.52
C GLU A 116 13.82 10.52 -22.27
N LYS A 117 13.97 9.45 -23.05
CA LYS A 117 12.86 8.83 -23.78
C LYS A 117 11.76 8.34 -22.82
N LYS A 118 12.15 7.72 -21.71
CA LYS A 118 11.22 7.09 -20.76
C LYS A 118 10.44 8.11 -19.95
N LEU A 119 11.09 9.17 -19.49
CA LEU A 119 10.53 10.15 -18.55
C LEU A 119 10.10 11.45 -19.21
N GLY A 120 10.41 11.65 -20.51
CA GLY A 120 10.05 12.86 -21.24
C GLY A 120 10.75 14.13 -20.75
N LYS A 121 11.89 13.98 -20.07
CA LYS A 121 12.69 15.07 -19.50
C LYS A 121 14.14 14.98 -19.98
N PRO A 122 14.86 16.12 -20.15
CA PRO A 122 16.30 16.10 -20.39
C PRO A 122 17.04 15.32 -19.28
N ALA A 123 17.95 14.41 -19.61
CA ALA A 123 18.62 13.52 -18.65
C ALA A 123 19.30 14.29 -17.51
N LYS A 124 19.88 15.46 -17.80
CA LYS A 124 20.52 16.37 -16.81
C LYS A 124 19.55 16.91 -15.74
N ASP A 125 18.24 16.88 -16.03
CA ASP A 125 17.18 17.40 -15.15
C ASP A 125 16.41 16.29 -14.44
N ILE A 126 16.66 15.01 -14.79
CA ILE A 126 16.08 13.85 -14.13
C ILE A 126 16.70 13.68 -12.75
N ASN A 127 15.87 13.45 -11.75
CA ASN A 127 16.28 13.20 -10.38
C ASN A 127 15.83 11.81 -9.88
N THR A 128 16.24 11.44 -8.67
CA THR A 128 15.89 10.16 -8.06
C THR A 128 14.39 9.94 -7.90
N VAL A 129 13.65 11.03 -7.62
CA VAL A 129 12.18 10.97 -7.44
C VAL A 129 11.48 10.68 -8.78
N ASP A 130 11.96 11.24 -9.88
CA ASP A 130 11.42 10.95 -11.21
C ASP A 130 11.51 9.45 -11.55
N VAL A 131 12.65 8.83 -11.25
CA VAL A 131 12.87 7.40 -11.48
C VAL A 131 11.97 6.55 -10.59
N LEU A 132 11.88 6.87 -9.29
CA LEU A 132 11.04 6.15 -8.35
C LEU A 132 9.56 6.29 -8.68
N ASN A 133 9.10 7.47 -9.06
CA ASN A 133 7.73 7.70 -9.51
C ASN A 133 7.39 6.91 -10.77
N GLY A 134 8.31 6.86 -11.73
CA GLY A 134 8.16 6.03 -12.93
C GLY A 134 8.00 4.54 -12.59
N LYS A 135 8.83 4.02 -11.68
CA LYS A 135 8.74 2.64 -11.17
C LYS A 135 7.42 2.39 -10.45
N ASN A 136 7.02 3.29 -9.56
CA ASN A 136 5.79 3.17 -8.77
C ASN A 136 4.54 3.19 -9.66
N LYS A 137 4.49 4.08 -10.65
CA LYS A 137 3.40 4.14 -11.62
C LYS A 137 3.28 2.82 -12.39
N TRP A 138 4.38 2.29 -12.87
CA TRP A 138 4.38 1.01 -13.57
C TRP A 138 3.92 -0.13 -12.65
N MET A 139 4.46 -0.22 -11.42
CA MET A 139 4.09 -1.26 -10.46
C MET A 139 2.60 -1.21 -10.12
N SER A 140 2.08 0.00 -9.88
CA SER A 140 0.66 0.21 -9.59
C SER A 140 -0.22 -0.26 -10.76
N ASN A 141 0.10 0.13 -11.99
CA ASN A 141 -0.62 -0.34 -13.18
C ASN A 141 -0.57 -1.85 -13.28
N TYR A 142 0.61 -2.44 -13.09
CA TYR A 142 0.79 -3.88 -13.17
C TYR A 142 -0.02 -4.65 -12.13
N MET A 143 -0.06 -4.18 -10.89
CA MET A 143 -0.85 -4.78 -9.80
C MET A 143 -2.37 -4.68 -10.06
N THR A 144 -2.81 -3.75 -10.90
CA THR A 144 -4.22 -3.50 -11.20
C THR A 144 -4.66 -3.98 -12.60
N GLU A 145 -3.75 -4.33 -13.52
CA GLU A 145 -4.07 -4.79 -14.88
C GLU A 145 -4.76 -6.16 -14.94
N GLY A 146 -4.74 -6.96 -13.86
CA GLY A 146 -5.35 -8.27 -13.82
C GLY A 146 -6.89 -8.22 -13.83
N SER A 147 -7.49 -9.40 -14.02
CA SER A 147 -8.95 -9.59 -14.10
C SER A 147 -9.68 -9.49 -12.75
N MET A 148 -8.93 -9.40 -11.64
CA MET A 148 -9.47 -9.20 -10.29
C MET A 148 -9.47 -7.71 -9.93
N SER A 149 -10.35 -7.32 -9.00
CA SER A 149 -10.50 -5.92 -8.59
C SER A 149 -9.26 -5.34 -7.90
N SER A 150 -8.50 -6.19 -7.21
CA SER A 150 -7.27 -5.82 -6.51
C SER A 150 -6.34 -7.02 -6.44
N PHE A 151 -5.15 -6.87 -5.85
CA PHE A 151 -4.26 -7.99 -5.59
C PHE A 151 -4.76 -8.87 -4.42
N LEU A 152 -4.23 -10.09 -4.32
CA LEU A 152 -4.76 -11.14 -3.45
C LEU A 152 -4.86 -10.73 -1.98
N ASP A 153 -3.84 -10.08 -1.42
CA ASP A 153 -3.84 -9.65 0.00
C ASP A 153 -4.96 -8.65 0.29
N ALA A 154 -5.15 -7.68 -0.61
CA ALA A 154 -6.20 -6.69 -0.50
C ALA A 154 -7.60 -7.32 -0.58
N TRP A 155 -7.76 -8.34 -1.43
CA TRP A 155 -9.00 -9.09 -1.50
C TRP A 155 -9.26 -9.89 -0.21
N LEU A 156 -8.24 -10.55 0.34
CA LEU A 156 -8.35 -11.27 1.63
C LEU A 156 -8.69 -10.31 2.78
N TYR A 157 -8.07 -9.13 2.77
CA TYR A 157 -8.37 -8.07 3.73
C TYR A 157 -9.84 -7.63 3.63
N GLN A 158 -10.33 -7.37 2.43
CA GLN A 158 -11.72 -7.00 2.19
C GLN A 158 -12.70 -8.14 2.58
N LEU A 159 -12.34 -9.39 2.30
CA LEU A 159 -13.13 -10.56 2.71
C LEU A 159 -13.29 -10.63 4.23
N ALA A 160 -12.22 -10.37 4.97
CA ALA A 160 -12.24 -10.34 6.44
C ALA A 160 -13.02 -9.12 6.97
N ARG A 161 -12.89 -7.95 6.31
CA ARG A 161 -13.65 -6.73 6.63
C ARG A 161 -15.16 -6.97 6.49
N LYS A 162 -15.61 -7.61 5.42
CA LYS A 162 -17.00 -8.00 5.21
C LYS A 162 -17.54 -9.00 6.25
N GLN A 163 -16.66 -9.73 6.89
CA GLN A 163 -17.02 -10.62 8.02
C GLN A 163 -17.01 -9.92 9.38
N GLY A 164 -16.66 -8.62 9.43
CA GLY A 164 -16.55 -7.83 10.67
C GLY A 164 -15.44 -8.32 11.59
N LYS A 165 -14.32 -8.78 11.02
CA LYS A 165 -13.14 -9.22 11.77
C LYS A 165 -12.26 -8.02 12.12
N TRP A 166 -11.45 -8.21 13.17
CA TRP A 166 -10.37 -7.26 13.45
C TRP A 166 -9.36 -7.25 12.29
N LEU A 167 -8.89 -6.07 11.90
CA LEU A 167 -7.98 -5.89 10.78
C LEU A 167 -6.73 -5.12 11.24
N GLY A 168 -5.57 -5.44 10.67
CA GLY A 168 -4.33 -4.73 10.97
C GLY A 168 -3.15 -5.16 10.11
N GLY A 169 -1.95 -4.67 10.48
CA GLY A 169 -0.69 -4.99 9.85
C GLY A 169 0.31 -5.62 10.81
N ILE A 170 1.28 -6.33 10.26
CA ILE A 170 2.38 -6.95 11.01
C ILE A 170 3.74 -6.36 10.67
N GLU A 171 3.78 -5.37 9.79
CA GLU A 171 4.96 -4.60 9.42
C GLU A 171 4.68 -3.10 9.55
N ASP A 172 5.69 -2.30 9.87
CA ASP A 172 5.61 -0.85 9.81
C ASP A 172 5.93 -0.38 8.40
N ILE A 173 5.19 0.60 7.90
CA ILE A 173 5.46 1.18 6.59
C ILE A 173 6.87 1.77 6.51
N GLN A 174 7.42 2.26 7.64
CA GLN A 174 8.78 2.77 7.75
C GLN A 174 9.85 1.68 7.54
N ASP A 175 9.53 0.43 7.87
CA ASP A 175 10.44 -0.69 7.61
C ASP A 175 10.50 -1.06 6.13
N TYR A 176 9.39 -0.88 5.44
CA TYR A 176 9.30 -0.98 3.99
C TYR A 176 10.11 0.14 3.31
N GLU A 177 10.04 1.37 3.84
CA GLU A 177 10.87 2.50 3.39
C GLU A 177 12.36 2.21 3.57
N SER A 178 12.76 1.79 4.76
CA SER A 178 14.18 1.51 5.03
C SER A 178 14.69 0.27 4.28
N ALA A 179 13.81 -0.54 3.69
CA ALA A 179 14.17 -1.52 2.67
C ALA A 179 14.48 -0.86 1.33
N LYS A 180 13.87 0.30 1.05
CA LYS A 180 14.14 1.17 -0.10
C LYS A 180 15.32 2.13 0.14
N ASP A 181 15.75 2.35 1.40
CA ASP A 181 16.92 3.15 1.78
C ASP A 181 18.28 2.52 1.41
N GLY A 182 18.27 1.43 0.64
CA GLY A 182 19.39 1.10 -0.21
C GLY A 182 19.68 2.33 -1.08
N THR A 183 20.89 2.82 -1.04
CA THR A 183 21.34 3.94 -1.85
C THR A 183 20.81 3.78 -3.27
N PHE A 184 19.99 4.76 -3.73
CA PHE A 184 19.57 4.84 -5.13
C PHE A 184 20.78 4.60 -6.04
N GLY A 185 20.64 3.72 -7.01
CA GLY A 185 21.74 3.29 -7.85
C GLY A 185 21.31 2.87 -9.26
N ILE A 186 22.27 2.31 -9.98
CA ILE A 186 22.07 1.78 -11.34
C ILE A 186 20.92 0.75 -11.40
N THR A 187 20.73 -0.02 -10.33
CA THR A 187 19.66 -1.03 -10.24
C THR A 187 18.28 -0.41 -10.38
N ASP A 188 18.02 0.75 -9.73
CA ASP A 188 16.73 1.43 -9.84
C ASP A 188 16.43 1.90 -11.26
N ILE A 189 17.46 2.38 -11.95
CA ILE A 189 17.38 2.81 -13.35
C ILE A 189 17.11 1.62 -14.27
N LYS A 190 17.85 0.52 -14.09
CA LYS A 190 17.64 -0.72 -14.85
C LYS A 190 16.23 -1.26 -14.66
N GLU A 191 15.72 -1.27 -13.44
CA GLU A 191 14.35 -1.69 -13.14
C GLU A 191 13.32 -0.79 -13.84
N LEU A 192 13.49 0.55 -13.81
CA LEU A 192 12.62 1.45 -14.55
C LEU A 192 12.67 1.19 -16.07
N LEU A 193 13.85 1.00 -16.64
CA LEU A 193 14.02 0.78 -18.08
C LEU A 193 13.49 -0.59 -18.52
N LEU A 194 13.59 -1.61 -17.67
CA LEU A 194 13.00 -2.93 -17.91
C LEU A 194 11.47 -2.88 -18.05
N THR A 195 10.82 -1.85 -17.51
CA THR A 195 9.36 -1.69 -17.65
C THR A 195 8.90 -1.53 -19.11
N ASP A 196 9.78 -1.25 -20.06
CA ASP A 196 9.48 -1.23 -21.50
C ASP A 196 9.58 -2.60 -22.16
N GLU A 197 10.20 -3.57 -21.48
CA GLU A 197 10.35 -4.94 -21.98
C GLU A 197 9.18 -5.83 -21.54
N LYS A 198 7.96 -5.40 -21.83
CA LYS A 198 6.73 -6.12 -21.44
C LYS A 198 6.79 -7.64 -21.68
N PRO A 199 7.29 -8.16 -22.83
CA PRO A 199 7.33 -9.61 -23.04
C PRO A 199 8.25 -10.37 -22.07
N GLN A 200 9.36 -9.76 -21.63
CA GLN A 200 10.27 -10.40 -20.64
C GLN A 200 9.68 -10.38 -19.25
N ILE A 201 9.01 -9.28 -18.89
CA ILE A 201 8.32 -9.13 -17.61
C ILE A 201 7.18 -10.13 -17.54
N ASP A 202 6.33 -10.20 -18.57
CA ASP A 202 5.21 -11.15 -18.63
C ASP A 202 5.71 -12.60 -18.47
N LYS A 203 6.84 -12.95 -19.08
CA LYS A 203 7.46 -14.27 -18.92
C LYS A 203 7.97 -14.51 -17.49
N SER A 204 8.57 -13.51 -16.88
CA SER A 204 9.05 -13.62 -15.50
C SER A 204 7.91 -13.79 -14.51
N ILE A 205 6.83 -13.04 -14.70
CA ILE A 205 5.64 -13.12 -13.87
C ILE A 205 4.90 -14.43 -14.10
N GLU A 206 4.78 -14.89 -15.34
CA GLU A 206 4.22 -16.20 -15.63
C GLU A 206 5.01 -17.32 -14.91
N THR A 207 6.32 -17.19 -14.85
CA THR A 207 7.18 -18.11 -14.09
C THR A 207 6.85 -18.07 -12.59
N ILE A 208 6.74 -16.88 -12.01
CA ILE A 208 6.41 -16.69 -10.58
C ILE A 208 5.00 -17.24 -10.29
N ILE A 209 4.01 -16.95 -11.14
CA ILE A 209 2.65 -17.49 -11.00
C ILE A 209 2.67 -19.01 -11.01
N ASN A 210 3.38 -19.62 -11.97
CA ASN A 210 3.48 -21.07 -12.06
C ASN A 210 4.13 -21.72 -10.84
N ILE A 211 5.15 -21.09 -10.25
CA ILE A 211 5.77 -21.55 -9.00
C ILE A 211 4.78 -21.41 -7.85
N TYR A 212 4.08 -20.27 -7.76
CA TYR A 212 3.07 -20.00 -6.75
C TYR A 212 1.92 -21.01 -6.78
N LEU A 213 1.39 -21.29 -7.96
CA LEU A 213 0.30 -22.27 -8.14
C LEU A 213 0.70 -23.69 -7.74
N ARG A 214 1.99 -24.02 -7.82
CA ARG A 214 2.54 -25.29 -7.29
C ARG A 214 2.73 -25.27 -5.78
N GLN A 215 2.49 -24.13 -5.13
CA GLN A 215 2.63 -23.92 -3.68
C GLN A 215 4.04 -24.27 -3.15
N ASN A 216 5.06 -24.16 -3.98
CA ASN A 216 6.43 -24.48 -3.61
C ASN A 216 7.13 -23.24 -3.05
N ILE A 217 6.96 -23.03 -1.73
CA ILE A 217 7.47 -21.84 -1.02
C ILE A 217 8.99 -21.73 -1.03
N ASP A 218 9.73 -22.86 -1.08
CA ASP A 218 11.18 -22.85 -1.17
C ASP A 218 11.64 -22.32 -2.55
N SER A 219 10.96 -22.74 -3.64
CA SER A 219 11.25 -22.21 -4.98
C SER A 219 10.87 -20.75 -5.13
N ILE A 220 9.81 -20.29 -4.47
CA ILE A 220 9.42 -18.87 -4.47
C ILE A 220 10.52 -18.04 -3.80
N GLU A 221 10.97 -18.43 -2.62
CA GLU A 221 12.04 -17.74 -1.89
C GLU A 221 13.33 -17.70 -2.73
N MET A 222 13.70 -18.82 -3.33
CA MET A 222 14.88 -18.90 -4.20
C MET A 222 14.77 -17.97 -5.42
N SER A 223 13.58 -17.83 -6.02
CA SER A 223 13.38 -16.98 -7.19
C SER A 223 13.55 -15.49 -6.90
N MET A 224 13.46 -15.08 -5.63
CA MET A 224 13.65 -13.70 -5.19
C MET A 224 15.13 -13.37 -4.88
N ARG A 225 16.02 -14.37 -4.86
CA ARG A 225 17.44 -14.17 -4.64
C ARG A 225 18.11 -13.77 -5.95
N THR A 226 18.73 -12.60 -5.99
CA THR A 226 19.57 -12.16 -7.09
C THR A 226 21.05 -12.14 -6.67
N PRO A 227 22.02 -12.24 -7.57
CA PRO A 227 23.46 -12.19 -7.23
C PRO A 227 23.87 -10.94 -6.45
N ASP A 228 23.17 -9.81 -6.66
CA ASP A 228 23.45 -8.53 -6.01
C ASP A 228 22.55 -8.26 -4.80
N SER A 229 21.86 -9.28 -4.28
CA SER A 229 20.78 -9.14 -3.28
C SER A 229 21.21 -8.97 -1.82
N SER A 230 22.48 -8.71 -1.52
CA SER A 230 22.95 -8.61 -0.11
C SER A 230 22.17 -7.57 0.72
N GLY A 231 21.76 -6.46 0.10
CA GLY A 231 20.89 -5.46 0.73
C GLY A 231 19.46 -5.96 0.90
N PHE A 232 18.91 -6.58 -0.12
CA PHE A 232 17.57 -7.18 -0.11
C PHE A 232 17.46 -8.29 0.93
N GLU A 233 18.43 -9.22 1.01
CA GLU A 233 18.45 -10.28 2.02
C GLU A 233 18.48 -9.71 3.46
N LYS A 234 19.33 -8.71 3.73
CA LYS A 234 19.38 -8.05 5.05
C LYS A 234 18.03 -7.39 5.41
N SER A 235 17.42 -6.74 4.45
CA SER A 235 16.10 -6.13 4.61
C SER A 235 15.03 -7.19 4.89
N MET A 236 14.97 -8.25 4.10
CA MET A 236 14.04 -9.37 4.27
C MET A 236 14.17 -10.00 5.65
N VAL A 237 15.39 -10.27 6.10
CA VAL A 237 15.66 -10.84 7.43
C VAL A 237 15.14 -9.92 8.54
N ARG A 238 15.44 -8.63 8.47
CA ARG A 238 14.99 -7.64 9.46
C ARG A 238 13.46 -7.57 9.52
N ARG A 239 12.80 -7.49 8.38
CA ARG A 239 11.34 -7.48 8.25
C ARG A 239 10.74 -8.75 8.85
N ASN A 240 11.22 -9.93 8.48
CA ASN A 240 10.75 -11.21 9.01
C ASN A 240 10.87 -11.31 10.53
N ILE A 241 11.97 -10.84 11.12
CA ILE A 241 12.16 -10.83 12.58
C ILE A 241 11.11 -9.94 13.26
N LYS A 242 10.82 -8.76 12.71
CA LYS A 242 9.79 -7.86 13.24
C LYS A 242 8.39 -8.45 13.07
N MET A 243 8.05 -8.96 11.88
CA MET A 243 6.78 -9.64 11.63
C MET A 243 6.57 -10.81 12.60
N ALA A 244 7.58 -11.66 12.82
CA ALA A 244 7.49 -12.78 13.76
C ALA A 244 7.25 -12.33 15.22
N ARG A 245 7.74 -11.16 15.62
CA ARG A 245 7.43 -10.58 16.95
C ARG A 245 5.99 -10.11 17.04
N ARG A 246 5.48 -9.41 16.01
CA ARG A 246 4.09 -8.93 15.96
C ARG A 246 3.09 -10.06 15.86
N ILE A 247 3.37 -11.08 15.04
CA ILE A 247 2.57 -12.31 14.96
C ILE A 247 2.45 -12.94 16.37
N ASP A 248 3.57 -13.12 17.08
CA ASP A 248 3.60 -13.62 18.46
C ASP A 248 2.70 -12.79 19.37
N SER A 249 2.86 -11.47 19.39
CA SER A 249 2.08 -10.57 20.24
C SER A 249 0.57 -10.60 19.94
N LEU A 250 0.17 -10.59 18.67
CA LEU A 250 -1.23 -10.59 18.25
C LEU A 250 -1.93 -11.90 18.61
N MET A 251 -1.24 -13.03 18.49
CA MET A 251 -1.78 -14.35 18.84
C MET A 251 -2.05 -14.54 20.34
N GLN A 252 -1.40 -13.76 21.22
CA GLN A 252 -1.69 -13.77 22.66
C GLN A 252 -3.02 -13.08 22.99
N ILE A 253 -3.52 -12.24 22.07
CA ILE A 253 -4.73 -11.44 22.30
C ILE A 253 -5.95 -12.08 21.63
N ARG A 254 -5.79 -12.66 20.45
CA ARG A 254 -6.88 -13.21 19.64
C ARG A 254 -6.39 -14.23 18.62
N THR A 255 -7.29 -15.03 18.09
CA THR A 255 -6.99 -15.91 16.96
C THR A 255 -6.85 -15.09 15.67
N MET A 256 -5.80 -15.37 14.88
CA MET A 256 -5.42 -14.55 13.74
C MET A 256 -5.23 -15.38 12.47
N PHE A 257 -5.62 -14.79 11.37
CA PHE A 257 -5.18 -15.18 10.03
C PHE A 257 -4.18 -14.13 9.53
N PHE A 258 -2.92 -14.55 9.37
CA PHE A 258 -1.87 -13.70 8.83
C PHE A 258 -1.68 -14.00 7.35
N THR A 259 -1.65 -12.97 6.50
CA THR A 259 -1.27 -13.10 5.10
C THR A 259 -0.06 -12.24 4.80
N VAL A 260 0.95 -12.85 4.20
CA VAL A 260 2.22 -12.23 3.83
C VAL A 260 2.62 -12.72 2.45
N GLY A 261 3.43 -11.97 1.72
CA GLY A 261 4.02 -12.47 0.49
C GLY A 261 4.74 -13.81 0.74
N SER A 262 4.47 -14.79 -0.11
CA SER A 262 4.93 -16.17 0.09
C SER A 262 6.45 -16.32 0.22
N ALA A 263 7.21 -15.35 -0.29
CA ALA A 263 8.67 -15.29 -0.11
C ALA A 263 9.11 -15.11 1.35
N HIS A 264 8.24 -14.62 2.24
CA HIS A 264 8.52 -14.48 3.65
C HIS A 264 8.41 -15.79 4.45
N LEU A 265 7.83 -16.87 3.86
CA LEU A 265 7.54 -18.11 4.60
C LEU A 265 8.78 -18.98 4.82
N SER A 266 9.55 -19.22 3.76
CA SER A 266 10.66 -20.19 3.71
C SER A 266 12.00 -19.56 4.07
N GLY A 267 13.01 -20.41 4.20
CA GLY A 267 14.38 -19.99 4.49
C GLY A 267 14.74 -20.01 5.97
N MET A 268 16.03 -19.84 6.28
CA MET A 268 16.54 -19.83 7.67
C MET A 268 15.87 -18.76 8.51
N TYR A 269 15.65 -17.58 7.94
CA TYR A 269 14.97 -16.45 8.56
C TYR A 269 13.54 -16.27 8.04
N GLY A 270 12.96 -17.31 7.42
CA GLY A 270 11.56 -17.33 7.05
C GLY A 270 10.64 -17.41 8.27
N LEU A 271 9.45 -16.90 8.15
CA LEU A 271 8.49 -16.81 9.26
C LEU A 271 8.17 -18.16 9.89
N ILE A 272 8.12 -19.24 9.09
CA ILE A 272 7.89 -20.60 9.62
C ILE A 272 9.00 -20.99 10.62
N ASN A 273 10.25 -20.80 10.26
CA ASN A 273 11.37 -21.14 11.13
C ASN A 273 11.47 -20.18 12.32
N LEU A 274 11.27 -18.88 12.11
CA LEU A 274 11.31 -17.90 13.19
C LEU A 274 10.24 -18.16 14.25
N LEU A 275 9.03 -18.54 13.85
CA LEU A 275 7.95 -18.89 14.78
C LEU A 275 8.21 -20.23 15.48
N ARG A 276 8.76 -21.23 14.79
CA ARG A 276 9.22 -22.49 15.41
C ARG A 276 10.30 -22.23 16.48
N ASN A 277 11.26 -21.38 16.19
CA ASN A 277 12.31 -20.98 17.13
C ASN A 277 11.75 -20.21 18.35
N LYS A 278 10.58 -19.61 18.23
CA LYS A 278 9.85 -18.99 19.35
C LYS A 278 9.01 -20.00 20.17
N GLY A 279 9.03 -21.28 19.80
CA GLY A 279 8.31 -22.37 20.51
C GLY A 279 6.90 -22.65 20.01
N PHE A 280 6.50 -22.09 18.86
CA PHE A 280 5.23 -22.44 18.22
C PHE A 280 5.38 -23.73 17.39
N ILE A 281 4.26 -24.42 17.23
CA ILE A 281 4.10 -25.58 16.35
C ILE A 281 3.49 -25.09 15.05
N LEU A 282 4.19 -25.26 13.92
CA LEU A 282 3.70 -24.93 12.60
C LEU A 282 3.49 -26.21 11.79
N GLU A 283 2.22 -26.45 11.44
CA GLU A 283 1.77 -27.62 10.70
C GLU A 283 1.25 -27.18 9.32
N PRO A 284 1.65 -27.89 8.24
CA PRO A 284 1.11 -27.61 6.91
C PRO A 284 -0.38 -27.94 6.87
N VAL A 285 -1.16 -27.10 6.20
CA VAL A 285 -2.59 -27.34 5.98
C VAL A 285 -2.82 -27.55 4.49
N TYR A 286 -3.49 -28.64 4.17
CA TYR A 286 -3.83 -29.00 2.80
C TYR A 286 -5.32 -28.81 2.56
N SER A 287 -5.67 -28.48 1.34
CA SER A 287 -7.05 -28.30 0.88
C SER A 287 -7.56 -29.53 0.16
N SER A 288 -8.82 -29.86 0.34
CA SER A 288 -9.48 -30.94 -0.38
C SER A 288 -10.11 -30.49 -1.69
N SER A 289 -10.40 -29.20 -1.81
CA SER A 289 -10.97 -28.58 -3.01
C SER A 289 -10.50 -27.14 -3.14
N TYR A 290 -10.72 -26.57 -4.33
CA TYR A 290 -10.39 -25.19 -4.63
C TYR A 290 -11.62 -24.43 -5.07
N ILE A 291 -11.78 -23.22 -4.56
CA ILE A 291 -12.91 -22.35 -4.85
C ILE A 291 -12.36 -21.00 -5.33
N HIS A 292 -12.74 -20.60 -6.53
CA HIS A 292 -12.34 -19.29 -7.04
C HIS A 292 -13.02 -18.17 -6.25
N ALA A 293 -12.28 -17.12 -5.92
CA ALA A 293 -12.71 -16.00 -5.10
C ALA A 293 -14.05 -15.37 -5.53
N LYS A 294 -14.29 -15.23 -6.84
CA LYS A 294 -15.56 -14.72 -7.40
C LYS A 294 -16.78 -15.58 -7.07
N LYS A 295 -16.57 -16.86 -6.75
CA LYS A 295 -17.66 -17.82 -6.42
C LYS A 295 -17.84 -17.99 -4.93
N TYR A 296 -16.88 -17.54 -4.12
CA TYR A 296 -16.98 -17.67 -2.67
C TYR A 296 -17.87 -16.58 -2.09
N GLN A 297 -18.90 -17.00 -1.38
CA GLN A 297 -19.84 -16.09 -0.72
C GLN A 297 -19.71 -16.19 0.79
N VAL A 298 -19.77 -15.06 1.46
CA VAL A 298 -19.81 -14.96 2.91
C VAL A 298 -21.09 -14.25 3.34
N LYS A 299 -21.53 -14.55 4.56
CA LYS A 299 -22.54 -13.72 5.20
C LYS A 299 -21.89 -12.39 5.56
N GLU A 300 -22.19 -11.38 4.77
CA GLU A 300 -21.61 -10.05 4.97
C GLU A 300 -22.23 -9.39 6.22
N LYS A 301 -21.38 -8.76 7.00
CA LYS A 301 -21.78 -7.79 8.01
C LYS A 301 -21.69 -6.39 7.42
N PRO A 302 -22.56 -5.46 7.81
CA PRO A 302 -22.40 -4.06 7.42
C PRO A 302 -21.01 -3.57 7.79
N ILE A 303 -20.30 -2.97 6.84
CA ILE A 303 -19.03 -2.31 7.12
C ILE A 303 -19.32 -1.06 7.93
N GLU A 304 -18.73 -0.98 9.11
CA GLU A 304 -18.80 0.22 9.94
C GLU A 304 -17.95 1.33 9.29
N TRP A 305 -18.57 2.50 9.15
CA TRP A 305 -17.89 3.69 8.67
C TRP A 305 -17.52 4.56 9.86
N THR A 306 -16.28 5.00 9.88
CA THR A 306 -15.74 5.89 10.91
C THR A 306 -16.19 7.32 10.63
N GLU A 307 -16.77 7.99 11.63
CA GLU A 307 -17.07 9.41 11.56
C GLU A 307 -15.81 10.22 11.86
N VAL A 308 -15.46 11.11 10.94
CA VAL A 308 -14.39 12.10 11.11
C VAL A 308 -15.02 13.46 11.31
N LYS A 309 -14.72 14.08 12.46
CA LYS A 309 -15.15 15.43 12.79
C LYS A 309 -13.98 16.39 12.71
N HIS A 310 -14.17 17.45 11.98
CA HIS A 310 -13.26 18.57 11.90
C HIS A 310 -13.97 19.86 12.33
N LYS A 311 -13.24 20.96 12.45
CA LYS A 311 -13.79 22.23 12.92
C LYS A 311 -15.06 22.68 12.19
N ASN A 312 -15.04 22.55 10.86
CA ASN A 312 -16.05 23.14 9.97
C ASN A 312 -16.81 22.10 9.13
N TYR A 313 -16.47 20.82 9.27
CA TYR A 313 -17.13 19.75 8.51
C TYR A 313 -17.01 18.40 9.23
N ARG A 314 -17.86 17.47 8.83
CA ARG A 314 -17.73 16.05 9.16
C ARG A 314 -17.97 15.18 7.91
N PHE A 315 -17.48 13.95 7.94
CA PHE A 315 -17.71 12.96 6.90
C PHE A 315 -17.51 11.55 7.45
N LEU A 316 -17.91 10.56 6.65
CA LEU A 316 -17.69 9.14 6.96
C LEU A 316 -16.63 8.54 6.02
N THR A 317 -15.84 7.59 6.52
CA THR A 317 -14.87 6.80 5.76
C THR A 317 -14.84 5.35 6.25
N GLN A 318 -14.38 4.43 5.41
CA GLN A 318 -14.32 2.99 5.79
C GLN A 318 -13.15 2.63 6.71
N GLY A 319 -12.18 3.50 6.86
CA GLY A 319 -11.00 3.32 7.72
C GLY A 319 -10.64 4.62 8.43
N ASN A 320 -9.44 4.71 8.95
CA ASN A 320 -8.95 5.89 9.64
C ASN A 320 -8.16 6.77 8.66
N PRO A 321 -8.69 7.92 8.24
CA PRO A 321 -7.97 8.79 7.33
C PRO A 321 -6.79 9.44 8.04
N ALA A 322 -5.68 9.54 7.32
CA ALA A 322 -4.57 10.38 7.75
C ALA A 322 -4.96 11.85 7.65
N PHE A 323 -4.48 12.65 8.59
CA PHE A 323 -4.68 14.10 8.61
C PHE A 323 -3.34 14.83 8.53
N THR A 324 -3.31 15.88 7.72
CA THR A 324 -2.17 16.82 7.69
C THR A 324 -2.64 18.23 7.42
N LYS A 325 -1.81 19.19 7.80
CA LYS A 325 -1.95 20.60 7.42
C LYS A 325 -0.89 20.93 6.37
N MET A 326 -1.31 20.98 5.11
CA MET A 326 -0.43 21.30 3.99
C MET A 326 -0.12 22.79 3.98
N TYR A 327 1.17 23.14 3.83
CA TYR A 327 1.67 24.51 3.81
C TYR A 327 1.20 25.37 5.00
N GLY A 328 0.87 24.74 6.12
CA GLY A 328 0.39 25.43 7.32
C GLY A 328 -1.04 25.99 7.24
N ILE A 329 -1.71 25.93 6.09
CA ILE A 329 -3.00 26.59 5.83
C ILE A 329 -4.12 25.68 5.37
N MET A 330 -3.82 24.64 4.59
CA MET A 330 -4.83 23.75 4.00
C MET A 330 -4.93 22.47 4.82
N ASP A 331 -6.08 22.23 5.40
CA ASP A 331 -6.34 20.99 6.11
C ASP A 331 -6.71 19.89 5.10
N MET A 332 -6.06 18.70 5.20
CA MET A 332 -6.27 17.57 4.32
C MET A 332 -6.50 16.30 5.14
N HIS A 333 -7.57 15.59 4.83
CA HIS A 333 -7.79 14.20 5.23
C HIS A 333 -7.65 13.30 4.02
N PHE A 334 -6.92 12.21 4.17
CA PHE A 334 -6.66 11.25 3.09
C PHE A 334 -6.85 9.82 3.60
N TYR A 335 -7.67 9.05 2.89
CA TYR A 335 -7.88 7.63 3.11
C TYR A 335 -7.67 6.87 1.80
N PHE A 336 -6.90 5.80 1.84
CA PHE A 336 -6.70 4.92 0.69
C PHE A 336 -7.36 3.56 0.95
N ASP A 337 -8.35 3.21 0.13
CA ASP A 337 -8.95 1.87 0.15
C ASP A 337 -8.13 0.92 -0.71
N ILE A 338 -7.40 0.02 -0.06
CA ILE A 338 -6.55 -0.95 -0.72
C ILE A 338 -7.35 -1.98 -1.55
N ALA A 339 -8.60 -2.26 -1.18
CA ALA A 339 -9.44 -3.22 -1.86
C ALA A 339 -10.03 -2.68 -3.16
N GLU A 340 -10.34 -1.38 -3.20
CA GLU A 340 -10.87 -0.67 -4.37
C GLU A 340 -9.77 0.03 -5.17
N PHE A 341 -8.57 0.13 -4.60
CA PHE A 341 -7.46 0.90 -5.14
C PHE A 341 -7.86 2.35 -5.42
N ALA A 342 -8.57 2.93 -4.46
CA ALA A 342 -9.16 4.25 -4.56
C ALA A 342 -8.77 5.13 -3.38
N ALA A 343 -8.50 6.40 -3.64
CA ALA A 343 -8.24 7.41 -2.63
C ALA A 343 -9.48 8.27 -2.38
N TYR A 344 -9.76 8.54 -1.13
CA TYR A 344 -10.81 9.41 -0.63
C TYR A 344 -10.16 10.58 0.10
N THR A 345 -10.33 11.78 -0.42
CA THR A 345 -9.63 12.96 0.10
C THR A 345 -10.60 14.09 0.38
N ILE A 346 -10.40 14.80 1.47
CA ILE A 346 -11.06 16.06 1.75
C ILE A 346 -10.02 17.13 2.01
N PHE A 347 -10.15 18.24 1.32
CA PHE A 347 -9.39 19.46 1.56
C PHE A 347 -10.30 20.55 2.10
N SER A 348 -9.82 21.31 3.08
CA SER A 348 -10.44 22.55 3.53
C SER A 348 -9.42 23.68 3.37
N ILE A 349 -9.72 24.60 2.48
CA ILE A 349 -8.78 25.61 1.98
C ILE A 349 -9.33 26.98 2.36
N PRO A 350 -8.63 27.82 3.12
CA PRO A 350 -9.02 29.20 3.33
C PRO A 350 -8.91 29.99 2.02
N ILE A 351 -9.97 30.70 1.66
CA ILE A 351 -10.04 31.49 0.43
C ILE A 351 -10.68 32.86 0.75
N ASN A 352 -10.29 33.88 -0.02
CA ASN A 352 -10.95 35.18 0.06
C ASN A 352 -12.02 35.29 -1.02
N LEU A 353 -13.28 35.25 -0.61
CA LEU A 353 -14.45 35.36 -1.49
C LEU A 353 -14.99 36.80 -1.63
N SER A 354 -14.47 37.76 -0.85
CA SER A 354 -15.04 39.12 -0.77
C SER A 354 -15.14 39.84 -2.12
N ASN A 355 -14.21 39.52 -3.07
CA ASN A 355 -14.11 40.17 -4.36
C ASN A 355 -14.03 39.18 -5.54
N ARG A 356 -14.40 37.91 -5.33
CA ARG A 356 -14.31 36.86 -6.38
C ARG A 356 -15.68 36.28 -6.67
N ASN A 357 -15.98 36.14 -7.97
CA ASN A 357 -17.11 35.35 -8.41
C ASN A 357 -16.82 33.87 -8.10
N LYS A 358 -17.74 33.21 -7.35
CA LYS A 358 -17.62 31.80 -6.94
C LYS A 358 -17.50 30.86 -8.15
N ASP A 359 -18.28 31.10 -9.20
CA ASP A 359 -18.22 30.28 -10.43
C ASP A 359 -16.86 30.40 -11.13
N SER A 360 -16.32 31.63 -11.21
CA SER A 360 -14.99 31.83 -11.79
C SER A 360 -13.89 31.11 -11.00
N LEU A 361 -13.98 31.12 -9.68
CA LEU A 361 -13.05 30.35 -8.82
C LEU A 361 -13.14 28.86 -9.09
N LEU A 362 -14.35 28.30 -9.09
CA LEU A 362 -14.55 26.87 -9.30
C LEU A 362 -14.11 26.43 -10.69
N ASN A 363 -14.38 27.24 -11.73
CA ASN A 363 -13.91 26.97 -13.09
C ASN A 363 -12.36 26.99 -13.16
N GLN A 364 -11.72 28.00 -12.56
CA GLN A 364 -10.27 28.05 -12.49
C GLN A 364 -9.68 26.81 -11.79
N MET A 365 -10.29 26.36 -10.71
CA MET A 365 -9.84 25.15 -10.00
C MET A 365 -10.05 23.89 -10.83
N ARG A 366 -11.21 23.76 -11.52
CA ARG A 366 -11.43 22.68 -12.46
C ARG A 366 -10.35 22.62 -13.53
N ASP A 367 -10.07 23.76 -14.19
CA ASP A 367 -9.07 23.84 -15.27
C ASP A 367 -7.65 23.49 -14.78
N ASN A 368 -7.34 23.87 -13.55
CA ASN A 368 -6.06 23.52 -12.94
C ASN A 368 -5.93 22.03 -12.57
N ILE A 369 -7.02 21.39 -12.14
CA ILE A 369 -7.01 19.98 -11.70
C ILE A 369 -7.07 19.04 -12.90
N PHE A 370 -7.94 19.31 -13.85
CA PHE A 370 -8.15 18.43 -15.00
C PHE A 370 -7.23 18.80 -16.17
N GLY A 371 -6.91 20.09 -16.37
CA GLY A 371 -5.90 20.59 -17.32
C GLY A 371 -5.98 19.96 -18.70
N GLU A 372 -4.89 19.28 -19.07
CA GLU A 372 -4.75 18.56 -20.34
C GLU A 372 -5.36 17.13 -20.29
N SER A 373 -5.90 16.70 -19.15
CA SER A 373 -6.37 15.33 -18.93
C SER A 373 -7.79 15.07 -19.48
N GLY A 374 -8.47 16.09 -20.03
CA GLY A 374 -9.81 15.98 -20.61
C GLY A 374 -10.82 16.96 -20.02
N GLU A 375 -12.04 16.96 -20.58
CA GLU A 375 -13.14 17.79 -20.07
C GLU A 375 -14.04 16.97 -19.14
N PRO A 376 -14.07 17.27 -17.83
CA PRO A 376 -14.95 16.57 -16.90
C PRO A 376 -16.41 16.94 -17.15
N THR A 377 -17.35 16.04 -16.86
CA THR A 377 -18.76 16.42 -16.74
C THR A 377 -18.95 17.32 -15.53
N GLU A 378 -19.85 18.31 -15.63
CA GLU A 378 -20.14 19.26 -14.56
C GLU A 378 -21.59 19.14 -14.13
N GLU A 379 -21.83 19.05 -12.82
CA GLU A 379 -23.18 19.10 -12.22
C GLU A 379 -23.20 20.11 -11.06
N LYS A 380 -24.31 20.84 -10.92
CA LYS A 380 -24.53 21.72 -9.77
C LYS A 380 -25.25 20.96 -8.66
N PHE A 381 -24.86 21.20 -7.42
CA PHE A 381 -25.51 20.62 -6.25
C PHE A 381 -25.50 21.59 -5.06
N SER A 382 -26.24 21.26 -4.01
CA SER A 382 -26.21 22.01 -2.75
C SER A 382 -25.82 21.10 -1.59
N ARG A 383 -25.02 21.62 -0.67
CA ARG A 383 -24.57 20.91 0.54
C ARG A 383 -24.65 21.82 1.75
N SER A 384 -25.38 21.39 2.78
CA SER A 384 -25.60 22.17 4.01
C SER A 384 -26.06 23.61 3.75
N GLY A 385 -26.82 23.84 2.67
CA GLY A 385 -27.28 25.15 2.26
C GLY A 385 -26.34 25.98 1.39
N TYR A 386 -25.14 25.44 1.09
CA TYR A 386 -24.16 26.09 0.20
C TYR A 386 -24.22 25.47 -1.20
N GLU A 387 -24.21 26.31 -2.24
CA GLU A 387 -24.12 25.84 -3.62
C GLU A 387 -22.70 25.42 -3.99
N GLY A 388 -22.56 24.30 -4.70
CA GLY A 388 -21.31 23.74 -5.16
C GLY A 388 -21.40 23.16 -6.56
N LYS A 389 -20.27 22.75 -7.09
CA LYS A 389 -20.13 22.04 -8.36
C LYS A 389 -19.46 20.70 -8.16
N GLU A 390 -19.95 19.70 -8.86
CA GLU A 390 -19.38 18.38 -8.97
C GLU A 390 -18.79 18.20 -10.36
N TYR A 391 -17.60 17.63 -10.41
CA TYR A 391 -16.88 17.31 -11.64
C TYR A 391 -16.55 15.82 -11.64
N THR A 392 -16.82 15.15 -12.75
CA THR A 392 -16.50 13.72 -12.92
C THR A 392 -15.76 13.52 -14.22
N MET A 393 -14.64 12.80 -14.15
CA MET A 393 -13.87 12.33 -15.27
C MET A 393 -13.70 10.82 -15.17
N ASP A 394 -13.93 10.12 -16.29
CA ASP A 394 -13.74 8.68 -16.45
C ASP A 394 -13.15 8.42 -17.82
N GLU A 395 -11.83 8.62 -17.93
CA GLU A 395 -11.10 8.50 -19.18
C GLU A 395 -9.79 7.72 -18.97
N ASP A 396 -9.37 6.98 -19.97
CA ASP A 396 -8.10 6.24 -20.00
C ASP A 396 -7.87 5.31 -18.78
N GLY A 397 -8.97 4.77 -18.24
CA GLY A 397 -8.92 3.90 -17.05
C GLY A 397 -8.68 4.66 -15.74
N GLN A 398 -8.72 5.98 -15.75
CA GLN A 398 -8.65 6.82 -14.55
C GLN A 398 -10.03 7.37 -14.23
N TYR A 399 -10.42 7.22 -12.98
CA TYR A 399 -11.65 7.79 -12.45
C TYR A 399 -11.34 8.88 -11.45
N MET A 400 -12.00 10.03 -11.60
CA MET A 400 -11.93 11.12 -10.63
C MET A 400 -13.31 11.78 -10.49
N ARG A 401 -13.79 11.89 -9.28
CA ARG A 401 -15.00 12.63 -8.93
C ARG A 401 -14.69 13.60 -7.82
N ILE A 402 -15.00 14.89 -8.05
CA ILE A 402 -14.67 15.98 -7.13
C ILE A 402 -15.93 16.80 -6.87
N GLN A 403 -16.22 17.07 -5.61
CA GLN A 403 -17.19 18.07 -5.19
C GLN A 403 -16.48 19.27 -4.59
N MET A 404 -16.79 20.47 -5.06
CA MET A 404 -16.26 21.74 -4.59
C MET A 404 -17.36 22.62 -4.05
N VAL A 405 -17.27 23.04 -2.80
CA VAL A 405 -18.26 23.86 -2.12
C VAL A 405 -17.61 25.08 -1.51
N PRO A 406 -17.75 26.27 -2.11
CA PRO A 406 -17.34 27.51 -1.47
C PRO A 406 -18.34 27.89 -0.37
N TYR A 407 -17.87 28.04 0.85
CA TYR A 407 -18.68 28.44 1.99
C TYR A 407 -17.92 29.49 2.83
N GLU A 408 -18.60 30.58 3.12
CA GLU A 408 -17.97 31.72 3.81
C GLU A 408 -16.62 32.12 3.18
N ASN A 409 -15.52 32.05 3.92
CA ASN A 409 -14.16 32.28 3.42
C ASN A 409 -13.35 30.97 3.29
N MET A 410 -14.02 29.87 3.03
CA MET A 410 -13.43 28.55 2.89
C MET A 410 -13.90 27.89 1.59
N LEU A 411 -13.09 26.99 1.06
CA LEU A 411 -13.47 26.04 0.04
C LEU A 411 -13.31 24.62 0.60
N LEU A 412 -14.40 23.87 0.63
CA LEU A 412 -14.33 22.42 0.84
C LEU A 412 -14.24 21.74 -0.52
N MET A 413 -13.22 20.89 -0.68
CA MET A 413 -13.07 20.04 -1.85
C MET A 413 -13.00 18.58 -1.38
N ALA A 414 -13.96 17.79 -1.80
CA ALA A 414 -14.00 16.35 -1.54
C ALA A 414 -13.74 15.60 -2.85
N MET A 415 -12.89 14.61 -2.81
CA MET A 415 -12.43 13.90 -4.01
C MET A 415 -12.41 12.39 -3.78
N VAL A 416 -12.84 11.63 -4.78
CA VAL A 416 -12.57 10.21 -4.93
C VAL A 416 -11.86 9.99 -6.25
N ASN A 417 -10.72 9.35 -6.21
CA ASN A 417 -9.97 9.00 -7.42
C ASN A 417 -9.41 7.59 -7.36
N GLY A 418 -9.28 6.95 -8.52
CA GLY A 418 -8.71 5.62 -8.66
C GLY A 418 -8.41 5.27 -10.11
N GLN A 419 -7.64 4.19 -10.31
CA GLN A 419 -7.14 3.82 -11.62
C GLN A 419 -8.14 3.05 -12.50
N ASN A 420 -9.18 2.47 -11.91
CA ASN A 420 -10.16 1.69 -12.66
C ASN A 420 -11.57 1.90 -12.08
N PRO A 421 -12.42 2.68 -12.77
CA PRO A 421 -13.76 3.02 -12.28
C PRO A 421 -14.65 1.79 -12.05
N ALA A 422 -14.47 0.72 -12.83
CA ALA A 422 -15.25 -0.50 -12.66
C ALA A 422 -14.93 -1.26 -11.37
N LYS A 423 -13.84 -0.91 -10.69
CA LYS A 423 -13.39 -1.54 -9.45
C LYS A 423 -13.78 -0.76 -8.19
N ILE A 424 -14.19 0.50 -8.35
CA ILE A 424 -14.60 1.35 -7.23
C ILE A 424 -16.10 1.18 -7.00
N SER A 425 -16.51 0.93 -5.76
CA SER A 425 -17.93 0.76 -5.41
C SER A 425 -18.73 2.07 -5.58
N PRO A 426 -19.72 2.13 -6.48
CA PRO A 426 -20.57 3.31 -6.61
C PRO A 426 -21.34 3.63 -5.32
N GLU A 427 -21.62 2.62 -4.50
CA GLU A 427 -22.29 2.79 -3.21
C GLU A 427 -21.36 3.47 -2.21
N ASN A 428 -20.09 3.07 -2.15
CA ASN A 428 -19.09 3.68 -1.28
C ASN A 428 -18.83 5.14 -1.67
N ILE A 429 -18.74 5.43 -2.97
CA ILE A 429 -18.60 6.80 -3.48
C ILE A 429 -19.80 7.64 -3.03
N ARG A 430 -21.03 7.16 -3.26
CA ARG A 430 -22.24 7.88 -2.84
C ARG A 430 -22.29 8.10 -1.33
N LYS A 431 -21.96 7.06 -0.54
CA LYS A 431 -21.97 7.13 0.92
C LYS A 431 -20.95 8.15 1.43
N PHE A 432 -19.73 8.15 0.87
CA PHE A 432 -18.72 9.14 1.21
C PHE A 432 -19.22 10.57 0.97
N PHE A 433 -19.59 10.90 -0.28
CA PHE A 433 -20.04 12.25 -0.60
C PHE A 433 -21.30 12.66 0.18
N ASN A 434 -22.30 11.78 0.30
CA ASN A 434 -23.53 12.09 1.02
C ASN A 434 -23.36 12.27 2.53
N SER A 435 -22.28 11.73 3.10
CA SER A 435 -21.97 11.85 4.53
C SER A 435 -21.36 13.20 4.91
N ILE A 436 -20.91 13.99 3.93
CA ILE A 436 -20.23 15.26 4.20
C ILE A 436 -21.26 16.30 4.64
N GLU A 437 -21.02 16.89 5.80
CA GLU A 437 -21.76 18.04 6.33
C GLU A 437 -20.81 19.17 6.61
N ILE A 438 -21.25 20.41 6.31
CA ILE A 438 -20.50 21.64 6.52
C ILE A 438 -21.16 22.42 7.67
N TYR A 439 -20.36 22.89 8.59
CA TYR A 439 -20.78 23.73 9.71
C TYR A 439 -20.33 25.17 9.50
N PRO A 440 -21.10 26.18 9.94
CA PRO A 440 -20.67 27.57 9.90
C PRO A 440 -19.34 27.78 10.64
N VAL A 441 -18.46 28.59 10.06
CA VAL A 441 -17.22 29.01 10.71
C VAL A 441 -17.55 30.07 11.74
N THR A 442 -17.30 29.81 13.01
CA THR A 442 -17.45 30.85 14.02
C THR A 442 -16.35 31.90 13.87
N THR A 443 -16.72 33.18 13.87
CA THR A 443 -15.82 34.34 13.64
C THR A 443 -14.54 34.35 14.49
N ALA A 444 -14.53 33.65 15.63
CA ALA A 444 -13.35 33.50 16.47
C ALA A 444 -12.25 32.57 15.87
N GLN A 445 -12.50 31.92 14.73
CA GLN A 445 -11.58 30.93 14.12
C GLN A 445 -10.84 31.48 12.88
N ILE A 446 -11.16 32.67 12.42
CA ILE A 446 -10.52 33.29 11.25
C ILE A 446 -9.59 34.37 11.75
N ASP A 447 -8.31 34.08 11.83
CA ASP A 447 -7.28 35.10 11.95
C ASP A 447 -7.13 35.79 10.60
N SER A 448 -7.57 37.06 10.50
CA SER A 448 -7.50 37.85 9.27
C SER A 448 -6.07 38.07 8.73
N SER A 449 -5.05 37.83 9.54
CA SER A 449 -3.64 37.89 9.14
C SER A 449 -3.18 36.69 8.30
N SER A 450 -3.98 35.63 8.17
CA SER A 450 -3.62 34.38 7.48
C SER A 450 -4.21 34.22 6.08
N PHE A 451 -4.62 35.32 5.42
CA PHE A 451 -5.03 35.23 4.01
C PHE A 451 -3.81 35.17 3.09
N TYR A 452 -3.61 34.03 2.48
CA TYR A 452 -2.55 33.81 1.51
C TYR A 452 -3.12 33.83 0.08
N HIS A 453 -2.36 34.43 -0.85
CA HIS A 453 -2.59 34.21 -2.27
C HIS A 453 -1.93 32.91 -2.68
N PHE A 454 -2.66 32.01 -3.25
CA PHE A 454 -2.09 30.82 -3.88
C PHE A 454 -2.41 30.82 -5.37
N SER A 455 -1.48 30.32 -6.16
CA SER A 455 -1.68 30.01 -7.56
C SER A 455 -1.31 28.54 -7.81
N ILE A 456 -2.13 27.87 -8.61
CA ILE A 456 -1.81 26.55 -9.12
C ILE A 456 -1.28 26.78 -10.53
N ASN A 457 -0.07 26.31 -10.81
CA ASN A 457 0.53 26.37 -12.14
C ASN A 457 0.85 24.96 -12.66
N LYS A 458 1.29 24.85 -13.92
CA LYS A 458 1.61 23.55 -14.58
C LYS A 458 2.60 22.66 -13.82
N ASN A 459 3.29 23.17 -12.81
CA ASN A 459 4.30 22.44 -12.03
C ASN A 459 3.85 22.16 -10.59
N GLY A 460 2.59 22.41 -10.26
CA GLY A 460 2.01 22.18 -8.92
C GLY A 460 1.45 23.44 -8.25
N LEU A 461 1.03 23.28 -7.02
CA LEU A 461 0.56 24.38 -6.17
C LEU A 461 1.73 25.27 -5.79
N SER A 462 1.72 26.52 -6.19
CA SER A 462 2.65 27.52 -5.67
C SER A 462 1.94 28.48 -4.70
N PHE A 463 2.60 28.77 -3.58
CA PHE A 463 2.11 29.70 -2.57
C PHE A 463 3.03 30.92 -2.56
N THR A 464 2.44 32.09 -2.63
CA THR A 464 3.14 33.33 -2.28
C THR A 464 2.60 33.80 -0.92
N SER A 465 3.42 33.75 0.10
CA SER A 465 3.13 34.45 1.37
C SER A 465 3.16 35.96 1.11
N PRO A 466 2.22 36.75 1.63
CA PRO A 466 2.45 38.18 1.71
C PRO A 466 3.69 38.39 2.58
N THR A 467 4.73 38.91 2.00
CA THR A 467 5.86 39.46 2.75
C THR A 467 5.37 40.63 3.60
N ASN A 468 5.81 40.66 4.83
CA ASN A 468 5.69 41.82 5.70
C ASN A 468 6.04 43.10 5.00
#